data_d24a54abedd99b2310f3ddf3f022600d
#
_entry.id   d24a54abedd99b2310f3ddf3f022600d
#
_cell.length_a   1.000
_cell.length_b   1.000
_cell.length_c   1.000
_cell.angle_alpha   90.00
_cell.angle_beta   90.00
_cell.angle_gamma   90.00
#
_symmetry.space_group_name_H-M   'P 1'
#
loop_
_entity.id
_entity.type
_entity.pdbx_description
1 polymer ?
#
loop_
_entity_poly.entity_id
_entity_poly.type
_entity_poly.pdbx_seq_one_letter_code
_entity_poly.pdbx_strand_id
1 'polypeptide(L)' 'PTFRGEGIGQYLVKQIIEEVKKHDKPIYLHAQIQVVDFYQKLGFEKEGALFEEAGIQHFKMLFKQ' A
#
# COMPACT_ATOMS: atom_id res chain seq x y z
N PRO A 1 6.20 16.53 -15.23
CA PRO A 1 6.45 16.13 -14.97
C PRO A 1 6.36 15.14 -15.35
N THR A 2 6.60 15.03 -15.87
CA THR A 2 6.49 14.16 -16.24
C THR A 2 6.62 13.15 -15.53
N PHE A 3 7.14 13.14 -14.65
CA PHE A 3 7.14 12.07 -14.00
C PHE A 3 5.91 12.04 -13.37
N ARG A 4 5.38 11.06 -13.20
CA ARG A 4 4.24 10.94 -12.70
C ARG A 4 4.33 10.54 -11.42
N GLY A 5 5.25 10.38 -10.86
CA GLY A 5 5.34 9.97 -9.55
C GLY A 5 5.28 8.51 -9.34
N GLU A 6 4.98 7.75 -10.37
CA GLU A 6 4.93 6.33 -10.15
C GLU A 6 6.23 5.79 -9.66
N GLY A 7 7.33 6.15 -10.28
CA GLY A 7 8.62 5.69 -9.85
C GLY A 7 9.01 6.24 -8.49
N ILE A 8 8.70 7.51 -8.27
CA ILE A 8 9.03 8.13 -7.01
C ILE A 8 8.17 7.56 -5.90
N GLY A 9 6.88 7.36 -6.19
CA GLY A 9 5.99 6.81 -5.19
C GLY A 9 6.40 5.44 -4.76
N GLN A 10 6.78 4.59 -5.71
CA GLN A 10 7.25 3.25 -5.37
C GLN A 10 8.51 3.30 -4.54
N TYR A 11 9.43 4.19 -4.90
CA TYR A 11 10.67 4.31 -4.15
C TYR A 11 10.40 4.70 -2.70
N LEU A 12 9.53 5.68 -2.50
CA LEU A 12 9.24 6.13 -1.15
C LEU A 12 8.57 5.05 -0.33
N VAL A 13 7.62 4.33 -0.92
CA VAL A 13 6.94 3.26 -0.20
C VAL A 13 7.94 2.18 0.17
N LYS A 14 8.83 1.82 -0.74
CA LYS A 14 9.82 0.81 -0.43
C LYS A 14 10.75 1.24 0.69
N GLN A 15 11.10 2.52 0.74
CA GLN A 15 11.94 3.02 1.83
C GLN A 15 11.22 2.90 3.17
N ILE A 16 9.93 3.23 3.18
CA ILE A 16 9.16 3.12 4.41
C ILE A 16 9.07 1.66 4.85
N ILE A 17 8.84 0.76 3.90
CA ILE A 17 8.75 -0.66 4.24
C ILE A 17 10.07 -1.17 4.82
N GLU A 18 11.19 -0.76 4.24
CA GLU A 18 12.49 -1.19 4.75
C GLU A 18 12.69 -0.71 6.18
N GLU A 19 12.28 0.52 6.46
CA GLU A 19 12.42 1.03 7.81
C GLU A 19 11.56 0.24 8.79
N VAL A 20 10.32 -0.04 8.42
CA VAL A 20 9.41 -0.72 9.32
C VAL A 20 9.81 -2.16 9.53
N LYS A 21 10.37 -2.82 8.51
CA LYS A 21 10.83 -4.19 8.65
C LYS A 21 11.86 -4.32 9.77
N LYS A 22 12.67 -3.30 9.96
CA LYS A 22 13.67 -3.36 11.01
C LYS A 22 13.06 -3.44 12.38
N HIS A 23 11.81 -3.02 12.52
CA HIS A 23 11.14 -3.06 13.81
C HIS A 23 10.25 -4.28 13.96
N ASP A 24 10.24 -5.15 12.93
CA ASP A 24 9.50 -6.42 13.01
C ASP A 24 8.04 -6.23 13.35
N LYS A 25 7.41 -5.21 12.79
CA LYS A 25 6.01 -4.93 13.03
C LYS A 25 5.22 -5.09 11.75
N PRO A 26 3.94 -5.50 11.87
CA PRO A 26 3.13 -5.61 10.67
C PRO A 26 2.89 -4.23 10.05
N ILE A 27 2.82 -4.20 8.73
CA ILE A 27 2.57 -2.99 7.99
C ILE A 27 1.24 -3.15 7.29
N TYR A 28 0.34 -2.20 7.48
CA TYR A 28 -0.93 -2.26 6.77
C TYR A 28 -1.34 -0.86 6.35
N LEU A 29 -2.26 -0.80 5.39
CA LEU A 29 -2.81 0.46 4.95
C LEU A 29 -4.22 0.23 4.41
N HIS A 30 -4.94 1.33 4.20
CA HIS A 30 -6.24 1.30 3.56
C HIS A 30 -6.08 1.89 2.18
N ALA A 31 -6.27 1.08 1.15
CA ALA A 31 -6.03 1.49 -0.22
C ALA A 31 -7.34 1.63 -0.97
N GLN A 32 -7.52 2.76 -1.64
CA GLN A 32 -8.65 2.91 -2.53
C GLN A 32 -8.54 1.88 -3.64
N ILE A 33 -9.69 1.47 -4.16
CA ILE A 33 -9.72 0.40 -5.14
C ILE A 33 -8.76 0.65 -6.30
N GLN A 34 -8.69 1.88 -6.78
CA GLN A 34 -7.90 2.16 -7.96
C GLN A 34 -6.40 2.07 -7.74
N VAL A 35 -5.93 2.00 -6.48
CA VAL A 35 -4.51 1.88 -6.22
C VAL A 35 -4.13 0.51 -5.62
N VAL A 36 -5.09 -0.41 -5.55
CA VAL A 36 -4.82 -1.72 -4.99
C VAL A 36 -3.71 -2.43 -5.79
N ASP A 37 -3.80 -2.38 -7.12
CA ASP A 37 -2.80 -3.04 -7.95
C ASP A 37 -1.40 -2.50 -7.68
N PHE A 38 -1.30 -1.20 -7.48
CA PHE A 38 -0.02 -0.57 -7.19
C PHE A 38 0.61 -1.19 -5.95
N TYR A 39 -0.19 -1.33 -4.88
CA TYR A 39 0.34 -1.88 -3.65
C TYR A 39 0.59 -3.38 -3.74
N GLN A 40 -0.22 -4.09 -4.54
CA GLN A 40 0.01 -5.51 -4.72
C GLN A 40 1.37 -5.77 -5.36
N LYS A 41 1.78 -4.91 -6.26
CA LYS A 41 3.09 -5.06 -6.89
C LYS A 41 4.22 -4.84 -5.90
N LEU A 42 3.95 -4.15 -4.81
CA LEU A 42 4.95 -3.90 -3.80
C LEU A 42 4.98 -4.96 -2.70
N GLY A 43 4.10 -5.95 -2.78
CA GLY A 43 4.08 -7.02 -1.80
C GLY A 43 2.94 -6.98 -0.81
N PHE A 44 2.01 -6.06 -0.98
CA PHE A 44 0.83 -6.00 -0.12
C PHE A 44 -0.24 -6.93 -0.65
N GLU A 45 -1.06 -7.46 0.25
CA GLU A 45 -2.18 -8.30 -0.12
C GLU A 45 -3.44 -7.75 0.54
N LYS A 46 -4.56 -7.90 -0.16
CA LYS A 46 -5.85 -7.50 0.39
C LYS A 46 -6.22 -8.41 1.55
N GLU A 47 -6.74 -7.81 2.61
CA GLU A 47 -7.17 -8.58 3.76
C GLU A 47 -8.58 -8.19 4.11
N GLY A 48 -9.48 -9.15 4.14
CA GLY A 48 -10.86 -8.90 4.50
C GLY A 48 -11.65 -8.35 3.34
N ALA A 49 -12.83 -7.85 3.65
CA ALA A 49 -13.78 -7.41 2.65
C ALA A 49 -13.60 -5.95 2.32
N LEU A 50 -14.15 -5.57 1.20
CA LEU A 50 -14.23 -4.17 0.81
C LEU A 50 -14.98 -3.38 1.86
N PHE A 51 -14.54 -2.18 2.16
CA PHE A 51 -15.25 -1.33 3.09
C PHE A 51 -15.24 0.10 2.57
N GLU A 52 -16.14 0.91 3.10
CA GLU A 52 -16.26 2.28 2.66
C GLU A 52 -15.67 3.20 3.72
N GLU A 53 -14.89 4.17 3.27
CA GLU A 53 -14.32 5.16 4.17
C GLU A 53 -14.45 6.52 3.51
N ALA A 54 -15.10 7.44 4.16
CA ALA A 54 -15.31 8.79 3.64
C ALA A 54 -16.00 8.75 2.28
N GLY A 55 -16.93 7.83 2.08
CA GLY A 55 -17.67 7.72 0.83
C GLY A 55 -16.90 7.07 -0.30
N ILE A 56 -15.72 6.54 -0.03
CA ILE A 56 -14.88 5.92 -1.05
C ILE A 56 -14.59 4.50 -0.62
N GLN A 57 -14.64 3.58 -1.56
CA GLN A 57 -14.40 2.18 -1.25
C GLN A 57 -12.92 1.89 -1.14
N HIS A 58 -12.57 1.13 -0.11
CA HIS A 58 -11.18 0.82 0.22
C HIS A 58 -11.04 -0.65 0.53
N PHE A 59 -9.79 -1.14 0.43
CA PHE A 59 -9.41 -2.44 0.96
C PHE A 59 -8.32 -2.22 1.99
N LYS A 60 -8.38 -2.99 3.06
CA LYS A 60 -7.24 -3.06 3.97
C LYS A 60 -6.19 -3.94 3.30
N MET A 61 -4.98 -3.47 3.24
CA MET A 61 -3.90 -4.23 2.62
C MET A 61 -2.80 -4.45 3.63
N LEU A 62 -2.25 -5.65 3.63
CA LEU A 62 -1.25 -6.04 4.59
C LEU A 62 0.00 -6.43 3.84
N PHE A 63 1.14 -5.98 4.32
CA PHE A 63 2.40 -6.32 3.68
C PHE A 63 2.85 -7.69 4.16
N LYS A 64 3.11 -8.58 3.20
CA LYS A 64 3.58 -9.92 3.54
C LYS A 64 5.08 -9.92 3.50
N GLN A 65 5.68 -10.30 4.58
CA GLN A 65 7.12 -10.34 4.68
C GLN A 65 7.66 -11.72 4.38
#